data_0801b1d86acc253ff48d2bfc9a150584
#
_entry.id   0801b1d86acc253ff48d2bfc9a150584
#
_cell.length_a   1.000
_cell.length_b   1.000
_cell.length_c   1.000
_cell.angle_alpha   90.00
_cell.angle_beta   90.00
_cell.angle_gamma   90.00
#
_symmetry.space_group_name_H-M   'P 1'
#
loop_
_entity.id
_entity.type
_entity.pdbx_description
1 polymer ?
#
loop_
_entity_poly.entity_id
_entity_poly.type
_entity_poly.pdbx_seq_one_letter_code
_entity_poly.pdbx_strand_id
1 'polypeptide(L)'
;ELKDTGAKIYATYYTTRKDNAWAKAHPEEIQQMYIMTSFHTAVEEKLEIHLMDHLYPDMLAVNTRDDIYRWWEVIDRTTGETVENKDWSYDAESGNVVIHPAKKFHEYTVSFLAYIMWDPVHMYNAVVNDWKDVEPQITFDVRQPKTRAHSLERLRRFLDTHQYVDVVRFTTFFHQFTLIFDEFAREKYVDWFGYSASVSPYILEQFEKEVGYPFRPEYIIDQGYMNNTYRIPSKEFKDFQAFQRREVAKLAKEMVD
;
A
#
# COMPACT_ATOMS: atom_id res chain seq x y z
N GLU A 1 38.17 0.56 14.16
CA GLU A 1 38.66 1.83 13.56
C GLU A 1 37.80 3.04 13.96
N LEU A 2 36.51 3.13 13.62
CA LEU A 2 35.69 4.29 13.98
C LEU A 2 35.50 4.47 15.50
N LYS A 3 35.31 3.40 16.27
CA LYS A 3 35.23 3.46 17.74
C LYS A 3 36.52 3.97 18.38
N ASP A 4 37.65 3.70 17.81
CA ASP A 4 38.96 4.11 18.33
C ASP A 4 39.17 5.62 18.26
N THR A 5 38.36 6.31 17.45
CA THR A 5 38.35 7.78 17.35
C THR A 5 37.45 8.47 18.38
N GLY A 6 36.70 7.72 19.20
CA GLY A 6 35.70 8.25 20.12
C GLY A 6 34.38 8.68 19.44
N ALA A 7 34.22 8.42 18.13
CA ALA A 7 33.01 8.74 17.41
C ALA A 7 31.85 7.79 17.77
N LYS A 8 30.64 8.32 17.86
CA LYS A 8 29.43 7.51 18.00
C LYS A 8 29.04 6.90 16.66
N ILE A 9 28.70 5.59 16.70
CA ILE A 9 28.27 4.84 15.52
C ILE A 9 26.75 4.78 15.46
N TYR A 10 26.19 5.36 14.40
CA TYR A 10 24.76 5.35 14.09
C TYR A 10 24.50 4.31 13.00
N ALA A 11 23.60 3.36 13.25
CA ALA A 11 23.15 2.41 12.26
C ALA A 11 21.74 2.76 11.77
N THR A 12 21.54 2.82 10.47
CA THR A 12 20.20 2.94 9.87
C THR A 12 19.57 1.57 9.77
N TYR A 13 18.39 1.40 10.36
CA TYR A 13 17.64 0.16 10.38
C TYR A 13 16.32 0.30 9.63
N TYR A 14 16.01 -0.69 8.78
CA TYR A 14 14.78 -0.73 7.98
C TYR A 14 13.83 -1.78 8.56
N THR A 15 12.67 -1.36 9.01
CA THR A 15 11.67 -2.24 9.64
C THR A 15 10.78 -2.95 8.65
N THR A 16 10.53 -2.35 7.48
CA THR A 16 9.49 -2.76 6.50
C THR A 16 10.01 -3.46 5.25
N ARG A 17 11.31 -3.66 5.14
CA ARG A 17 11.95 -4.24 3.94
C ARG A 17 13.31 -4.87 4.27
N LYS A 18 14.06 -5.29 3.22
CA LYS A 18 15.37 -5.96 3.29
C LYS A 18 15.30 -7.40 3.82
N ASP A 19 14.18 -8.07 3.53
CA ASP A 19 14.02 -9.51 3.75
C ASP A 19 13.05 -10.09 2.72
N ASN A 20 13.45 -10.06 1.44
CA ASN A 20 12.63 -10.57 0.36
C ASN A 20 12.29 -12.05 0.50
N ALA A 21 13.20 -12.85 1.09
CA ALA A 21 12.95 -14.27 1.31
C ALA A 21 11.76 -14.49 2.26
N TRP A 22 11.71 -13.72 3.33
CA TRP A 22 10.59 -13.77 4.27
C TRP A 22 9.29 -13.27 3.61
N ALA A 23 9.33 -12.15 2.90
CA ALA A 23 8.16 -11.61 2.20
C ALA A 23 7.59 -12.60 1.17
N LYS A 24 8.44 -13.23 0.36
CA LYS A 24 8.03 -14.26 -0.62
C LYS A 24 7.45 -15.50 0.04
N ALA A 25 7.90 -15.85 1.25
CA ALA A 25 7.34 -16.98 2.02
C ALA A 25 6.02 -16.63 2.73
N HIS A 26 5.70 -15.34 2.90
CA HIS A 26 4.51 -14.85 3.58
C HIS A 26 3.79 -13.79 2.75
N PRO A 27 3.29 -14.13 1.54
CA PRO A 27 2.71 -13.13 0.63
C PRO A 27 1.47 -12.44 1.21
N GLU A 28 0.77 -13.06 2.15
CA GLU A 28 -0.35 -12.45 2.89
C GLU A 28 0.08 -11.27 3.79
N GLU A 29 1.35 -11.22 4.14
CA GLU A 29 1.94 -10.19 5.02
C GLU A 29 2.61 -9.05 4.23
N ILE A 30 2.66 -9.15 2.89
CA ILE A 30 3.16 -8.06 2.05
C ILE A 30 2.26 -6.85 2.22
N GLN A 31 2.87 -5.67 2.32
CA GLN A 31 2.13 -4.42 2.40
C GLN A 31 1.29 -4.22 1.15
N GLN A 32 0.06 -3.77 1.33
CA GLN A 32 -0.88 -3.53 0.26
C GLN A 32 -1.35 -2.08 0.27
N MET A 33 -1.97 -1.67 -0.83
CA MET A 33 -2.57 -0.36 -0.97
C MET A 33 -3.81 -0.43 -1.85
N TYR A 34 -4.70 0.57 -1.70
CA TYR A 34 -5.73 0.81 -2.68
C TYR A 34 -5.17 1.60 -3.86
N ILE A 35 -5.47 1.10 -5.04
CA ILE A 35 -5.21 1.75 -6.33
C ILE A 35 -6.56 1.99 -7.01
N MET A 36 -6.68 3.11 -7.71
CA MET A 36 -7.82 3.40 -8.57
C MET A 36 -7.37 3.45 -10.02
N THR A 37 -8.14 2.84 -10.91
CA THR A 37 -7.94 2.98 -12.36
C THR A 37 -8.15 4.41 -12.82
N SER A 38 -7.73 4.74 -14.03
CA SER A 38 -8.18 5.96 -14.71
C SER A 38 -9.70 5.94 -14.91
N PHE A 39 -10.28 7.07 -15.29
CA PHE A 39 -11.70 7.18 -15.66
C PHE A 39 -11.91 6.55 -17.03
N HIS A 40 -12.90 5.68 -17.17
CA HIS A 40 -13.24 4.98 -18.38
C HIS A 40 -14.69 5.25 -18.76
N THR A 41 -14.90 5.84 -19.95
CA THR A 41 -16.25 6.14 -20.46
C THR A 41 -16.84 4.92 -21.14
N ALA A 42 -18.01 4.47 -20.72
CA ALA A 42 -18.74 3.39 -21.37
C ALA A 42 -19.38 3.89 -22.69
N VAL A 43 -18.98 3.32 -23.81
CA VAL A 43 -19.59 3.60 -25.12
C VAL A 43 -20.65 2.57 -25.50
N GLU A 44 -20.64 1.41 -24.83
CA GLU A 44 -21.59 0.31 -24.96
C GLU A 44 -22.07 -0.16 -23.58
N GLU A 45 -23.00 -1.13 -23.54
CA GLU A 45 -23.49 -1.71 -22.29
C GLU A 45 -22.47 -2.65 -21.61
N LYS A 46 -21.38 -3.01 -22.29
CA LYS A 46 -20.25 -3.76 -21.74
C LYS A 46 -19.03 -2.84 -21.74
N LEU A 47 -18.44 -2.66 -20.57
CA LEU A 47 -17.20 -1.93 -20.39
C LEU A 47 -16.14 -2.87 -19.78
N GLU A 48 -14.96 -2.91 -20.37
CA GLU A 48 -13.80 -3.64 -19.87
C GLU A 48 -12.73 -2.64 -19.43
N ILE A 49 -12.21 -2.81 -18.22
CA ILE A 49 -11.19 -1.93 -17.63
C ILE A 49 -10.03 -2.80 -17.17
N HIS A 50 -8.87 -2.63 -17.78
CA HIS A 50 -7.65 -3.32 -17.35
C HIS A 50 -7.07 -2.63 -16.11
N LEU A 51 -6.89 -3.40 -15.01
CA LEU A 51 -6.53 -2.82 -13.71
C LEU A 51 -5.15 -2.18 -13.67
N MET A 52 -4.20 -2.73 -14.41
CA MET A 52 -2.80 -2.29 -14.35
C MET A 52 -2.42 -1.32 -15.48
N ASP A 53 -3.41 -0.84 -16.28
CA ASP A 53 -3.14 0.14 -17.32
C ASP A 53 -2.51 1.42 -16.76
N HIS A 54 -1.48 1.89 -17.43
CA HIS A 54 -0.73 3.09 -17.06
C HIS A 54 -0.04 3.02 -15.69
N LEU A 55 0.24 1.81 -15.18
CA LEU A 55 1.06 1.59 -14.00
C LEU A 55 2.37 0.94 -14.38
N TYR A 56 3.42 1.23 -13.61
CA TYR A 56 4.73 0.61 -13.84
C TYR A 56 4.63 -0.91 -13.59
N PRO A 57 5.07 -1.74 -14.55
CA PRO A 57 5.09 -3.18 -14.34
C PRO A 57 6.00 -3.54 -13.15
N ASP A 58 5.76 -4.66 -12.51
CA ASP A 58 6.50 -5.21 -11.37
C ASP A 58 6.48 -4.39 -10.07
N MET A 59 5.96 -3.16 -10.08
CA MET A 59 5.83 -2.36 -8.86
C MET A 59 4.72 -2.89 -7.94
N LEU A 60 3.64 -3.31 -8.55
CA LEU A 60 2.42 -3.76 -7.89
C LEU A 60 1.96 -5.11 -8.42
N ALA A 61 1.27 -5.87 -7.58
CA ALA A 61 0.54 -7.07 -7.99
C ALA A 61 -0.90 -7.01 -7.47
N VAL A 62 -1.87 -7.23 -8.35
CA VAL A 62 -3.28 -7.22 -7.99
C VAL A 62 -3.56 -8.30 -6.94
N ASN A 63 -4.23 -7.95 -5.85
CA ASN A 63 -4.64 -8.92 -4.84
C ASN A 63 -5.93 -9.62 -5.26
N THR A 64 -5.81 -10.84 -5.75
CA THR A 64 -6.91 -11.75 -6.07
C THR A 64 -7.02 -12.94 -5.10
N ARG A 65 -6.25 -12.93 -4.02
CA ARG A 65 -6.24 -13.99 -3.01
C ARG A 65 -7.38 -13.83 -2.01
N ASP A 66 -7.74 -12.58 -1.75
CA ASP A 66 -8.83 -12.21 -0.85
C ASP A 66 -10.12 -11.99 -1.64
N ASP A 67 -11.24 -11.90 -0.95
CA ASP A 67 -12.55 -11.68 -1.58
C ASP A 67 -12.62 -10.30 -2.24
N ILE A 68 -12.51 -10.29 -3.57
CA ILE A 68 -12.54 -9.06 -4.37
C ILE A 68 -13.87 -8.30 -4.23
N TYR A 69 -14.98 -8.99 -4.07
CA TYR A 69 -16.30 -8.37 -3.92
C TYR A 69 -16.52 -7.71 -2.56
N ARG A 70 -15.67 -8.05 -1.59
CA ARG A 70 -15.64 -7.40 -0.28
C ARG A 70 -14.69 -6.19 -0.26
N TRP A 71 -13.57 -6.28 -0.98
CA TRP A 71 -12.49 -5.33 -0.82
C TRP A 71 -12.31 -4.36 -1.98
N TRP A 72 -12.86 -4.67 -3.16
CA TRP A 72 -12.81 -3.77 -4.30
C TRP A 72 -14.12 -2.99 -4.43
N GLU A 73 -14.06 -1.87 -5.15
CA GLU A 73 -15.22 -1.04 -5.37
C GLU A 73 -15.22 -0.50 -6.80
N VAL A 74 -16.32 -0.74 -7.50
CA VAL A 74 -16.58 -0.17 -8.82
C VAL A 74 -17.55 0.98 -8.65
N ILE A 75 -17.20 2.16 -9.16
CA ILE A 75 -18.01 3.37 -9.01
C ILE A 75 -18.37 3.94 -10.39
N ASP A 76 -19.65 4.20 -10.59
CA ASP A 76 -20.16 5.08 -11.65
C ASP A 76 -19.88 6.53 -11.23
N ARG A 77 -18.83 7.13 -11.79
CA ARG A 77 -18.36 8.48 -11.43
C ARG A 77 -19.30 9.57 -11.90
N THR A 78 -20.16 9.28 -12.88
CA THR A 78 -21.18 10.23 -13.36
C THR A 78 -22.28 10.43 -12.33
N THR A 79 -22.66 9.36 -11.60
CA THR A 79 -23.68 9.43 -10.57
C THR A 79 -23.13 9.47 -9.14
N GLY A 80 -21.89 8.99 -8.94
CA GLY A 80 -21.29 8.78 -7.63
C GLY A 80 -21.74 7.48 -6.94
N GLU A 81 -22.53 6.64 -7.62
CA GLU A 81 -23.08 5.41 -7.08
C GLU A 81 -22.10 4.23 -7.25
N THR A 82 -22.06 3.34 -6.26
CA THR A 82 -21.34 2.07 -6.36
C THR A 82 -22.10 1.11 -7.27
N VAL A 83 -21.40 0.47 -8.20
CA VAL A 83 -21.94 -0.60 -9.04
C VAL A 83 -22.11 -1.85 -8.19
N GLU A 84 -23.30 -2.49 -8.24
CA GLU A 84 -23.57 -3.70 -7.47
C GLU A 84 -22.66 -4.86 -7.90
N ASN A 85 -22.24 -5.70 -6.95
CA ASN A 85 -21.32 -6.82 -7.21
C ASN A 85 -21.81 -7.83 -8.28
N LYS A 86 -23.12 -7.91 -8.52
CA LYS A 86 -23.69 -8.75 -9.58
C LYS A 86 -23.50 -8.18 -10.99
N ASP A 87 -23.22 -6.88 -11.12
CA ASP A 87 -23.14 -6.12 -12.36
C ASP A 87 -21.69 -5.91 -12.83
N TRP A 88 -20.72 -6.51 -12.14
CA TRP A 88 -19.33 -6.56 -12.58
C TRP A 88 -18.65 -7.88 -12.20
N SER A 89 -17.58 -8.21 -12.90
CA SER A 89 -16.74 -9.37 -12.61
C SER A 89 -15.29 -9.06 -12.94
N TYR A 90 -14.36 -9.83 -12.36
CA TYR A 90 -12.94 -9.78 -12.68
C TYR A 90 -12.54 -11.02 -13.47
N ASP A 91 -11.89 -10.80 -14.59
CA ASP A 91 -11.27 -11.84 -15.40
C ASP A 91 -9.77 -11.87 -15.09
N ALA A 92 -9.33 -12.93 -14.41
CA ALA A 92 -7.94 -13.08 -13.99
C ALA A 92 -6.98 -13.39 -15.16
N GLU A 93 -7.51 -13.88 -16.31
CA GLU A 93 -6.70 -14.21 -17.47
C GLU A 93 -6.31 -12.92 -18.23
N SER A 94 -7.26 -12.02 -18.42
CA SER A 94 -7.03 -10.74 -19.07
C SER A 94 -6.60 -9.62 -18.14
N GLY A 95 -6.83 -9.75 -16.82
CA GLY A 95 -6.62 -8.68 -15.85
C GLY A 95 -7.69 -7.58 -15.89
N ASN A 96 -8.83 -7.85 -16.54
CA ASN A 96 -9.89 -6.89 -16.74
C ASN A 96 -10.99 -7.01 -15.68
N VAL A 97 -11.50 -5.87 -15.23
CA VAL A 97 -12.85 -5.79 -14.65
C VAL A 97 -13.84 -5.54 -15.77
N VAL A 98 -14.87 -6.38 -15.84
CA VAL A 98 -15.95 -6.29 -16.82
C VAL A 98 -17.18 -5.78 -16.10
N ILE A 99 -17.73 -4.65 -16.56
CA ILE A 99 -18.98 -4.06 -16.05
C ILE A 99 -20.08 -4.31 -17.08
N HIS A 100 -21.18 -4.95 -16.63
CA HIS A 100 -22.35 -5.21 -17.48
C HIS A 100 -23.61 -5.40 -16.62
N PRO A 101 -24.68 -4.58 -16.83
CA PRO A 101 -24.80 -3.54 -17.83
C PRO A 101 -24.14 -2.21 -17.41
N ALA A 102 -23.28 -1.67 -18.24
CA ALA A 102 -22.76 -0.33 -18.07
C ALA A 102 -23.72 0.70 -18.72
N LYS A 103 -23.89 1.86 -18.10
CA LYS A 103 -24.70 2.94 -18.68
C LYS A 103 -23.86 3.72 -19.70
N LYS A 104 -24.36 3.83 -20.93
CA LYS A 104 -23.65 4.56 -22.02
C LYS A 104 -23.36 5.99 -21.62
N PHE A 105 -22.14 6.44 -21.94
CA PHE A 105 -21.62 7.78 -21.69
C PHE A 105 -21.42 8.10 -20.19
N HIS A 106 -21.58 7.12 -19.30
CA HIS A 106 -21.12 7.25 -17.92
C HIS A 106 -19.64 6.90 -17.81
N GLU A 107 -18.98 7.51 -16.84
CA GLU A 107 -17.58 7.23 -16.49
C GLU A 107 -17.51 6.28 -15.29
N TYR A 108 -16.60 5.34 -15.37
CA TYR A 108 -16.40 4.33 -14.32
C TYR A 108 -14.96 4.28 -13.87
N THR A 109 -14.77 3.92 -12.61
CA THR A 109 -13.46 3.58 -12.05
C THR A 109 -13.56 2.32 -11.21
N VAL A 110 -12.43 1.62 -11.09
CA VAL A 110 -12.28 0.48 -10.19
C VAL A 110 -11.23 0.84 -9.15
N SER A 111 -11.59 0.73 -7.87
CA SER A 111 -10.65 0.78 -6.75
C SER A 111 -10.37 -0.64 -6.28
N PHE A 112 -9.13 -1.05 -6.27
CA PHE A 112 -8.72 -2.42 -5.99
C PHE A 112 -7.51 -2.49 -5.06
N LEU A 113 -7.32 -3.64 -4.41
CA LEU A 113 -6.15 -3.90 -3.58
C LEU A 113 -4.98 -4.41 -4.44
N ALA A 114 -3.81 -3.87 -4.19
CA ALA A 114 -2.57 -4.34 -4.79
C ALA A 114 -1.47 -4.51 -3.74
N TYR A 115 -0.68 -5.59 -3.87
CA TYR A 115 0.55 -5.79 -3.12
C TYR A 115 1.65 -4.86 -3.62
N ILE A 116 2.43 -4.28 -2.71
CA ILE A 116 3.60 -3.46 -3.04
C ILE A 116 4.80 -4.39 -3.22
N MET A 117 5.05 -4.78 -4.45
CA MET A 117 6.12 -5.73 -4.82
C MET A 117 7.48 -5.07 -4.93
N TRP A 118 7.51 -3.77 -5.07
CA TRP A 118 8.74 -2.97 -5.08
C TRP A 118 8.55 -1.74 -4.19
N ASP A 119 9.31 -1.64 -3.10
CA ASP A 119 9.31 -0.46 -2.23
C ASP A 119 9.48 0.82 -3.07
N PRO A 120 8.55 1.77 -3.00
CA PRO A 120 8.58 2.93 -3.89
C PRO A 120 9.83 3.78 -3.76
N VAL A 121 10.43 3.91 -2.56
CA VAL A 121 11.69 4.65 -2.37
C VAL A 121 12.84 3.92 -3.03
N HIS A 122 12.89 2.60 -2.85
CA HIS A 122 13.91 1.78 -3.47
C HIS A 122 13.76 1.81 -5.00
N MET A 123 12.54 1.69 -5.51
CA MET A 123 12.23 1.81 -6.92
C MET A 123 12.64 3.19 -7.48
N TYR A 124 12.30 4.29 -6.80
CA TYR A 124 12.72 5.63 -7.19
C TYR A 124 14.24 5.72 -7.34
N ASN A 125 14.98 5.24 -6.36
CA ASN A 125 16.45 5.26 -6.44
C ASN A 125 16.99 4.36 -7.54
N ALA A 126 16.41 3.20 -7.77
CA ALA A 126 16.83 2.29 -8.84
C ALA A 126 16.55 2.86 -10.24
N VAL A 127 15.39 3.47 -10.43
CA VAL A 127 14.91 3.94 -11.74
C VAL A 127 15.39 5.36 -12.05
N VAL A 128 15.30 6.28 -11.08
CA VAL A 128 15.61 7.70 -11.29
C VAL A 128 17.10 7.99 -11.03
N ASN A 129 17.69 7.35 -10.01
CA ASN A 129 19.09 7.56 -9.62
C ASN A 129 20.06 6.48 -10.15
N ASP A 130 19.58 5.60 -11.02
CA ASP A 130 20.38 4.54 -11.68
C ASP A 130 21.02 3.51 -10.73
N TRP A 131 20.46 3.28 -9.55
CA TRP A 131 20.93 2.27 -8.59
C TRP A 131 20.40 0.88 -8.96
N LYS A 132 20.80 0.34 -10.14
CA LYS A 132 20.19 -0.85 -10.74
C LYS A 132 20.69 -2.18 -10.22
N ASP A 133 21.76 -2.23 -9.45
CA ASP A 133 22.42 -3.47 -9.04
C ASP A 133 21.77 -4.15 -7.81
N VAL A 134 20.58 -3.71 -7.42
CA VAL A 134 19.90 -4.22 -6.23
C VAL A 134 18.54 -4.81 -6.59
N GLU A 135 18.30 -6.06 -6.15
CA GLU A 135 16.98 -6.71 -6.29
C GLU A 135 15.87 -5.82 -5.74
N PRO A 136 14.72 -5.70 -6.46
CA PRO A 136 13.54 -5.00 -5.94
C PRO A 136 13.21 -5.42 -4.51
N GLN A 137 13.09 -4.45 -3.60
CA GLN A 137 12.81 -4.71 -2.20
C GLN A 137 11.30 -4.77 -1.97
N ILE A 138 10.79 -5.93 -1.57
CA ILE A 138 9.38 -6.12 -1.25
C ILE A 138 9.12 -5.52 0.14
N THR A 139 8.01 -4.78 0.26
CA THR A 139 7.57 -4.24 1.55
C THR A 139 6.68 -5.22 2.30
N PHE A 140 6.79 -5.28 3.61
CA PHE A 140 5.90 -6.07 4.45
C PHE A 140 5.22 -5.19 5.51
N ASP A 141 4.01 -5.57 5.89
CA ASP A 141 3.14 -4.77 6.75
C ASP A 141 3.36 -5.09 8.21
N VAL A 142 4.15 -4.27 8.88
CA VAL A 142 4.48 -4.41 10.31
C VAL A 142 3.27 -4.28 11.26
N ARG A 143 2.11 -3.91 10.77
CA ARG A 143 0.87 -3.90 11.55
C ARG A 143 0.26 -5.30 11.67
N GLN A 144 0.65 -6.21 10.79
CA GLN A 144 0.20 -7.60 10.83
C GLN A 144 1.00 -8.43 11.83
N PRO A 145 0.36 -9.41 12.52
CA PRO A 145 0.97 -10.10 13.66
C PRO A 145 2.28 -10.84 13.35
N LYS A 146 2.34 -11.56 12.22
CA LYS A 146 3.54 -12.32 11.85
C LYS A 146 4.68 -11.39 11.48
N THR A 147 4.40 -10.36 10.68
CA THR A 147 5.38 -9.33 10.31
C THR A 147 5.90 -8.60 11.53
N ARG A 148 5.01 -8.25 12.46
CA ARG A 148 5.38 -7.59 13.71
C ARG A 148 6.35 -8.45 14.54
N ALA A 149 6.01 -9.71 14.75
CA ALA A 149 6.86 -10.65 15.46
C ALA A 149 8.22 -10.83 14.77
N HIS A 150 8.21 -11.00 13.45
CA HIS A 150 9.43 -11.12 12.63
C HIS A 150 10.31 -9.87 12.71
N SER A 151 9.71 -8.68 12.63
CA SER A 151 10.44 -7.41 12.69
C SER A 151 11.11 -7.19 14.05
N LEU A 152 10.44 -7.54 15.15
CA LEU A 152 11.01 -7.49 16.50
C LEU A 152 12.16 -8.49 16.67
N GLU A 153 12.00 -9.71 16.16
CA GLU A 153 13.06 -10.72 16.21
C GLU A 153 14.28 -10.34 15.36
N ARG A 154 14.05 -9.76 14.17
CA ARG A 154 15.15 -9.22 13.35
C ARG A 154 15.90 -8.10 14.06
N LEU A 155 15.18 -7.20 14.74
CA LEU A 155 15.80 -6.13 15.51
C LEU A 155 16.67 -6.68 16.65
N ARG A 156 16.16 -7.65 17.43
CA ARG A 156 16.94 -8.30 18.50
C ARG A 156 18.22 -8.90 17.95
N ARG A 157 18.13 -9.70 16.88
CA ARG A 157 19.32 -10.29 16.24
C ARG A 157 20.29 -9.24 15.72
N PHE A 158 19.80 -8.13 15.19
CA PHE A 158 20.65 -7.02 14.76
C PHE A 158 21.40 -6.41 15.95
N LEU A 159 20.74 -6.15 17.06
CA LEU A 159 21.35 -5.59 18.27
C LEU A 159 22.40 -6.55 18.86
N ASP A 160 22.09 -7.84 18.91
CA ASP A 160 23.00 -8.87 19.43
C ASP A 160 24.29 -8.98 18.60
N THR A 161 24.18 -8.85 17.29
CA THR A 161 25.32 -9.00 16.36
C THR A 161 26.08 -7.69 16.13
N HIS A 162 25.51 -6.53 16.47
CA HIS A 162 26.11 -5.22 16.21
C HIS A 162 26.29 -4.38 17.49
N GLN A 163 26.81 -5.03 18.54
CA GLN A 163 27.04 -4.39 19.86
C GLN A 163 27.95 -3.15 19.82
N TYR A 164 28.62 -2.91 18.71
CA TYR A 164 29.44 -1.71 18.48
C TYR A 164 28.61 -0.50 18.06
N VAL A 165 27.32 -0.66 17.75
CA VAL A 165 26.42 0.43 17.38
C VAL A 165 25.97 1.17 18.64
N ASP A 166 26.15 2.48 18.66
CA ASP A 166 25.74 3.31 19.80
C ASP A 166 24.28 3.79 19.67
N VAL A 167 23.80 3.97 18.43
CA VAL A 167 22.45 4.47 18.17
C VAL A 167 21.84 3.74 16.97
N VAL A 168 20.65 3.18 17.14
CA VAL A 168 19.86 2.67 16.03
C VAL A 168 18.88 3.74 15.57
N ARG A 169 18.99 4.12 14.30
CA ARG A 169 18.09 5.06 13.65
C ARG A 169 17.10 4.28 12.79
N PHE A 170 15.86 4.24 13.20
CA PHE A 170 14.79 3.68 12.36
C PHE A 170 14.50 4.63 11.21
N THR A 171 14.51 4.11 9.98
CA THR A 171 14.18 4.90 8.79
C THR A 171 12.68 5.09 8.70
N THR A 172 11.94 3.99 8.88
CA THR A 172 10.49 3.96 8.90
C THR A 172 10.05 2.85 9.86
N PHE A 173 9.06 3.11 10.69
CA PHE A 173 8.36 2.05 11.43
C PHE A 173 7.32 1.36 10.56
N PHE A 174 6.85 2.09 9.55
CA PHE A 174 5.87 1.70 8.59
C PHE A 174 6.12 2.47 7.30
N HIS A 175 5.70 1.96 6.16
CA HIS A 175 5.82 2.67 4.90
C HIS A 175 5.00 3.96 4.94
N GLN A 176 5.66 5.12 4.96
CA GLN A 176 5.07 6.39 5.34
C GLN A 176 4.58 7.23 4.17
N PHE A 177 4.86 6.82 2.96
CA PHE A 177 4.41 7.52 1.77
C PHE A 177 4.13 6.55 0.65
N THR A 178 3.23 6.97 -0.20
CA THR A 178 2.86 6.27 -1.41
C THR A 178 3.47 6.98 -2.59
N LEU A 179 4.14 6.24 -3.44
CA LEU A 179 4.74 6.74 -4.66
C LEU A 179 4.38 5.77 -5.78
N ILE A 180 3.59 6.23 -6.73
CA ILE A 180 3.12 5.44 -7.85
C ILE A 180 3.76 5.98 -9.13
N PHE A 181 4.32 5.07 -9.92
CA PHE A 181 4.93 5.37 -11.21
C PHE A 181 4.04 4.89 -12.36
N ASP A 182 4.07 5.63 -13.46
CA ASP A 182 3.45 5.19 -14.69
C ASP A 182 4.36 4.18 -15.45
N GLU A 183 3.85 3.64 -16.56
CA GLU A 183 4.54 2.67 -17.41
C GLU A 183 5.89 3.14 -17.96
N PHE A 184 6.13 4.45 -17.95
CA PHE A 184 7.39 5.08 -18.37
C PHE A 184 8.31 5.43 -17.20
N ALA A 185 8.06 4.89 -16.02
CA ALA A 185 8.81 5.20 -14.80
C ALA A 185 8.75 6.69 -14.40
N ARG A 186 7.68 7.40 -14.74
CA ARG A 186 7.44 8.76 -14.28
C ARG A 186 6.51 8.74 -13.08
N GLU A 187 6.72 9.65 -12.15
CA GLU A 187 5.87 9.82 -10.99
C GLU A 187 4.44 10.20 -11.41
N LYS A 188 3.49 9.33 -11.11
CA LYS A 188 2.07 9.51 -11.36
C LYS A 188 1.35 10.11 -10.15
N TYR A 189 1.74 9.65 -8.97
CA TYR A 189 1.15 10.08 -7.72
C TYR A 189 2.15 9.94 -6.58
N VAL A 190 2.18 10.92 -5.69
CA VAL A 190 2.94 10.88 -4.44
C VAL A 190 2.10 11.39 -3.26
N ASP A 191 2.09 10.63 -2.18
CA ASP A 191 1.58 11.05 -0.87
C ASP A 191 2.73 11.03 0.14
N TRP A 192 3.29 12.19 0.40
CA TRP A 192 4.41 12.35 1.34
C TRP A 192 4.00 12.21 2.80
N PHE A 193 2.72 12.38 3.11
CA PHE A 193 2.21 12.30 4.47
C PHE A 193 1.74 10.90 4.83
N GLY A 194 1.84 9.97 3.89
CA GLY A 194 1.72 8.53 4.03
C GLY A 194 0.57 8.02 4.87
N TYR A 195 0.37 6.75 4.87
CA TYR A 195 -0.69 5.99 5.52
C TYR A 195 -2.04 5.99 4.79
N SER A 196 -2.31 6.97 3.91
CA SER A 196 -3.63 7.12 3.32
C SER A 196 -4.05 5.91 2.51
N ALA A 197 -3.18 5.39 1.65
CA ALA A 197 -3.53 4.28 0.77
C ALA A 197 -3.07 2.90 1.27
N SER A 198 -2.20 2.86 2.29
CA SER A 198 -1.67 1.59 2.82
C SER A 198 -2.70 0.87 3.68
N VAL A 199 -3.19 -0.25 3.18
CA VAL A 199 -4.22 -1.09 3.80
C VAL A 199 -3.85 -2.57 3.66
N SER A 200 -4.60 -3.45 4.27
CA SER A 200 -4.67 -4.87 4.00
C SER A 200 -5.99 -5.40 4.52
N PRO A 201 -6.52 -6.52 4.04
CA PRO A 201 -7.73 -7.14 4.58
C PRO A 201 -7.70 -7.26 6.11
N TYR A 202 -6.56 -7.72 6.66
CA TYR A 202 -6.39 -7.81 8.11
C TYR A 202 -6.60 -6.46 8.82
N ILE A 203 -5.94 -5.41 8.35
CA ILE A 203 -6.04 -4.07 8.97
C ILE A 203 -7.44 -3.47 8.81
N LEU A 204 -8.08 -3.68 7.68
CA LEU A 204 -9.44 -3.24 7.44
C LEU A 204 -10.43 -3.94 8.37
N GLU A 205 -10.24 -5.24 8.62
CA GLU A 205 -11.04 -5.99 9.59
C GLU A 205 -10.80 -5.55 11.04
N GLN A 206 -9.56 -5.24 11.41
CA GLN A 206 -9.28 -4.72 12.76
C GLN A 206 -9.90 -3.33 12.95
N PHE A 207 -9.84 -2.48 11.92
CA PHE A 207 -10.50 -1.19 11.93
C PHE A 207 -12.03 -1.35 12.11
N GLU A 208 -12.67 -2.19 11.29
CA GLU A 208 -14.12 -2.45 11.38
C GLU A 208 -14.53 -2.95 12.77
N LYS A 209 -13.75 -3.85 13.37
CA LYS A 209 -13.99 -4.32 14.76
C LYS A 209 -13.88 -3.22 15.79
N GLU A 210 -12.98 -2.26 15.62
CA GLU A 210 -12.76 -1.17 16.57
C GLU A 210 -13.81 -0.06 16.45
N VAL A 211 -14.17 0.33 15.22
CA VAL A 211 -15.03 1.49 14.99
C VAL A 211 -16.50 1.14 14.73
N GLY A 212 -16.80 -0.13 14.40
CA GLY A 212 -18.16 -0.64 14.23
C GLY A 212 -18.77 -0.41 12.83
N TYR A 213 -17.96 -0.04 11.83
CA TYR A 213 -18.39 0.06 10.44
C TYR A 213 -17.28 -0.33 9.46
N PRO A 214 -17.62 -0.87 8.25
CA PRO A 214 -16.65 -1.24 7.25
C PRO A 214 -15.96 -0.04 6.63
N PHE A 215 -14.71 -0.20 6.25
CA PHE A 215 -13.96 0.83 5.55
C PHE A 215 -14.06 0.63 4.04
N ARG A 216 -14.45 1.67 3.32
CA ARG A 216 -14.56 1.66 1.86
C ARG A 216 -13.29 2.22 1.20
N PRO A 217 -12.88 1.66 0.04
CA PRO A 217 -11.78 2.24 -0.76
C PRO A 217 -11.94 3.74 -1.01
N GLU A 218 -13.16 4.18 -1.28
CA GLU A 218 -13.47 5.58 -1.60
C GLU A 218 -13.11 6.54 -0.46
N TYR A 219 -13.08 6.11 0.79
CA TYR A 219 -12.66 6.97 1.91
C TYR A 219 -11.18 7.37 1.82
N ILE A 220 -10.34 6.58 1.16
CA ILE A 220 -8.94 6.92 0.85
C ILE A 220 -8.85 7.60 -0.52
N ILE A 221 -9.43 6.97 -1.52
CA ILE A 221 -9.33 7.38 -2.94
C ILE A 221 -9.90 8.78 -3.17
N ASP A 222 -11.02 9.11 -2.52
CA ASP A 222 -11.64 10.44 -2.57
C ASP A 222 -11.74 10.96 -4.01
N GLN A 223 -12.40 10.23 -4.88
CA GLN A 223 -12.59 10.55 -6.30
C GLN A 223 -11.27 10.68 -7.10
N GLY A 224 -10.18 10.07 -6.63
CA GLY A 224 -8.85 10.20 -7.21
C GLY A 224 -8.02 11.35 -6.66
N TYR A 225 -8.55 12.14 -5.75
CA TYR A 225 -7.80 13.20 -5.08
C TYR A 225 -6.92 12.71 -3.93
N MET A 226 -7.13 11.48 -3.47
CA MET A 226 -6.34 10.82 -2.40
C MET A 226 -6.22 11.67 -1.13
N ASN A 227 -7.31 12.32 -0.72
CA ASN A 227 -7.34 13.24 0.42
C ASN A 227 -6.26 14.33 0.37
N ASN A 228 -6.03 14.89 -0.80
CA ASN A 228 -5.12 16.00 -1.04
C ASN A 228 -5.37 17.18 -0.07
N THR A 229 -4.36 18.01 0.16
CA THR A 229 -4.41 19.19 1.08
C THR A 229 -5.54 20.17 0.78
N TYR A 230 -6.09 20.17 -0.41
CA TYR A 230 -7.22 21.01 -0.81
C TYR A 230 -8.59 20.37 -0.49
N ARG A 231 -8.61 19.15 0.02
CA ARG A 231 -9.84 18.43 0.36
C ARG A 231 -10.10 18.49 1.86
N ILE A 232 -11.37 18.42 2.23
CA ILE A 232 -11.77 18.26 3.63
C ILE A 232 -11.90 16.76 3.88
N PRO A 233 -11.00 16.14 4.66
CA PRO A 233 -11.06 14.71 4.91
C PRO A 233 -12.37 14.30 5.60
N SER A 234 -12.96 13.21 5.14
CA SER A 234 -14.16 12.63 5.76
C SER A 234 -13.88 12.18 7.20
N LYS A 235 -14.96 11.93 7.94
CA LYS A 235 -14.88 11.35 9.30
C LYS A 235 -14.21 9.97 9.25
N GLU A 236 -14.63 9.14 8.30
CA GLU A 236 -14.15 7.76 8.12
C GLU A 236 -12.64 7.73 7.83
N PHE A 237 -12.16 8.62 6.96
CA PHE A 237 -10.73 8.76 6.72
C PHE A 237 -9.96 9.20 7.97
N LYS A 238 -10.48 10.17 8.74
CA LYS A 238 -9.85 10.62 10.00
C LYS A 238 -9.80 9.50 11.04
N ASP A 239 -10.87 8.74 11.17
CA ASP A 239 -10.93 7.59 12.10
C ASP A 239 -9.90 6.53 11.70
N PHE A 240 -9.77 6.23 10.40
CA PHE A 240 -8.77 5.30 9.90
C PHE A 240 -7.34 5.80 10.14
N GLN A 241 -7.06 7.07 9.90
CA GLN A 241 -5.77 7.68 10.20
C GLN A 241 -5.42 7.60 11.70
N ALA A 242 -6.41 7.86 12.57
CA ALA A 242 -6.22 7.74 14.01
C ALA A 242 -5.94 6.29 14.44
N PHE A 243 -6.65 5.33 13.86
CA PHE A 243 -6.41 3.90 14.06
C PHE A 243 -4.99 3.50 13.63
N GLN A 244 -4.58 3.83 12.40
CA GLN A 244 -3.25 3.51 11.89
C GLN A 244 -2.13 4.09 12.77
N ARG A 245 -2.25 5.34 13.18
CA ARG A 245 -1.26 5.97 14.07
C ARG A 245 -1.08 5.22 15.37
N ARG A 246 -2.18 4.73 15.96
CA ARG A 246 -2.11 3.92 17.19
C ARG A 246 -1.39 2.59 16.96
N GLU A 247 -1.68 1.90 15.87
CA GLU A 247 -1.04 0.62 15.55
C GLU A 247 0.47 0.77 15.30
N VAL A 248 0.88 1.81 14.58
CA VAL A 248 2.31 2.11 14.35
C VAL A 248 3.00 2.53 15.65
N ALA A 249 2.33 3.34 16.49
CA ALA A 249 2.88 3.77 17.77
C ALA A 249 3.10 2.59 18.76
N LYS A 250 2.22 1.59 18.75
CA LYS A 250 2.40 0.35 19.53
C LYS A 250 3.68 -0.39 19.12
N LEU A 251 3.90 -0.57 17.80
CA LEU A 251 5.12 -1.18 17.28
C LEU A 251 6.36 -0.35 17.66
N ALA A 252 6.31 0.96 17.44
CA ALA A 252 7.42 1.84 17.76
C ALA A 252 7.84 1.72 19.24
N LYS A 253 6.86 1.65 20.13
CA LYS A 253 7.11 1.44 21.56
C LYS A 253 7.79 0.10 21.83
N GLU A 254 7.28 -1.01 21.26
CA GLU A 254 7.87 -2.34 21.43
C GLU A 254 9.30 -2.46 20.87
N MET A 255 9.66 -1.64 19.88
CA MET A 255 11.02 -1.61 19.32
C MET A 255 12.00 -0.79 20.15
N VAL A 256 11.51 0.09 21.01
CA VAL A 256 12.34 0.97 21.85
C VAL A 256 12.49 0.42 23.27
N ASP A 257 11.47 -0.28 23.79
CA ASP A 257 11.48 -0.95 25.10
C ASP A 257 12.35 -2.21 25.06
#